data_ddf9c99e3e1d9fc6b210e9e311c651e3
#
_entry.id   ddf9c99e3e1d9fc6b210e9e311c651e3
#
_cell.length_a   1.000
_cell.length_b   1.000
_cell.length_c   1.000
_cell.angle_alpha   90.00
_cell.angle_beta   90.00
_cell.angle_gamma   90.00
#
_symmetry.space_group_name_H-M   'P 1'
#
loop_
_entity.id
_entity.type
_entity.pdbx_description
1 polymer ?
#
loop_
_entity_poly.entity_id
_entity_poly.type
_entity_poly.pdbx_seq_one_letter_code
_entity_poly.pdbx_strand_id
1 'polypeptide(L)' 'MNTNFHPSSTTGQPLLKVSDVARLLNVKPRTIYEMVAQHRIPYRKPPGTNILRFDLDEIMAWTRGENNK' A
#
# COMPACT_ATOMS: atom_id res chain seq x y z
N MET A 1 2.65 17.92 18.63
CA MET A 1 2.83 17.54 18.48
C MET A 1 2.82 16.96 17.85
N ASN A 2 2.97 16.96 17.80
CA ASN A 2 3.12 16.49 17.35
C ASN A 2 3.37 15.81 16.79
N THR A 3 3.41 15.85 16.67
CA THR A 3 3.73 15.29 16.30
C THR A 3 4.11 14.50 15.78
N ASN A 4 4.28 14.63 15.64
CA ASN A 4 4.72 13.96 15.33
C ASN A 4 5.04 13.18 14.85
N PHE A 5 5.19 13.28 14.61
CA PHE A 5 5.56 12.62 14.34
C PHE A 5 5.96 12.08 13.66
N HIS A 6 6.31 12.23 13.14
CA HIS A 6 6.74 11.82 12.62
C HIS A 6 7.23 11.36 11.98
N PRO A 7 7.62 11.42 11.61
CA PRO A 7 8.11 11.03 11.16
C PRO A 7 8.48 10.62 10.34
N SER A 8 8.87 10.83 10.09
CA SER A 8 9.32 10.33 9.67
C SER A 8 9.57 9.75 8.90
N SER A 9 10.01 9.95 8.61
CA SER A 9 10.36 9.35 8.17
C SER A 9 10.35 8.58 7.68
N THR A 10 10.79 8.53 7.44
CA THR A 10 10.70 7.70 7.19
C THR A 10 9.92 7.13 7.43
N THR A 11 9.94 7.25 7.46
CA THR A 11 9.21 6.62 7.78
C THR A 11 8.13 6.74 8.37
N GLY A 12 7.93 7.03 8.44
CA GLY A 12 7.03 7.25 9.47
C GLY A 12 5.62 6.98 9.30
N GLN A 13 5.14 6.71 8.15
CA GLN A 13 3.73 6.38 7.96
C GLN A 13 3.45 4.91 8.16
N PRO A 14 2.34 4.57 8.86
CA PRO A 14 1.94 3.16 8.93
C PRO A 14 1.61 2.63 7.54
N LEU A 15 1.85 1.36 7.35
CA LEU A 15 1.46 0.72 6.10
C LEU A 15 -0.05 0.54 6.06
N LEU A 16 -0.59 0.51 4.85
CA LEU A 16 -2.02 0.40 4.62
C LEU A 16 -2.45 -1.05 4.53
N LYS A 17 -3.67 -1.33 4.95
CA LYS A 17 -4.29 -2.63 4.79
C LYS A 17 -5.00 -2.72 3.44
N VAL A 18 -5.38 -3.93 3.07
CA VAL A 18 -6.16 -4.14 1.83
C VAL A 18 -7.40 -3.26 1.83
N SER A 19 -8.13 -3.19 2.95
CA SER A 19 -9.34 -2.38 3.00
C SER A 19 -9.05 -0.90 2.79
N ASP A 20 -7.91 -0.43 3.27
CA ASP A 20 -7.54 0.98 3.08
C ASP A 20 -7.28 1.27 1.61
N VAL A 21 -6.54 0.38 0.94
CA VAL A 21 -6.21 0.59 -0.48
C VAL A 21 -7.46 0.46 -1.33
N ALA A 22 -8.33 -0.50 -1.00
CA ALA A 22 -9.58 -0.66 -1.73
C ALA A 22 -10.42 0.62 -1.67
N ARG A 23 -10.47 1.23 -0.48
CA ARG A 23 -11.20 2.47 -0.31
C ARG A 23 -10.52 3.62 -1.06
N LEU A 24 -9.20 3.67 -0.98
CA LEU A 24 -8.43 4.71 -1.66
C LEU A 24 -8.64 4.66 -3.17
N LEU A 25 -8.65 3.47 -3.75
CA LEU A 25 -8.82 3.29 -5.18
C LEU A 25 -10.28 3.15 -5.59
N ASN A 26 -11.18 3.13 -4.60
CA ASN A 26 -12.62 3.01 -4.85
C ASN A 26 -12.96 1.72 -5.59
N VAL A 27 -12.38 0.63 -5.13
CA VAL A 27 -12.68 -0.70 -5.68
C VAL A 27 -12.97 -1.63 -4.51
N LYS A 28 -13.42 -2.83 -4.82
CA LYS A 28 -13.70 -3.82 -3.79
C LYS A 28 -12.40 -4.46 -3.30
N PRO A 29 -12.36 -4.87 -2.02
CA PRO A 29 -11.16 -5.57 -1.51
C PRO A 29 -10.78 -6.79 -2.34
N ARG A 30 -11.76 -7.51 -2.85
CA ARG A 30 -11.49 -8.66 -3.72
C ARG A 30 -10.65 -8.25 -4.92
N THR A 31 -10.92 -7.08 -5.50
CA THR A 31 -10.15 -6.59 -6.62
C THR A 31 -8.69 -6.39 -6.24
N ILE A 32 -8.44 -5.88 -5.02
CA ILE A 32 -7.07 -5.71 -4.55
C ILE A 32 -6.37 -7.06 -4.44
N TYR A 33 -7.05 -8.08 -3.88
CA TYR A 33 -6.46 -9.41 -3.78
C TYR A 33 -6.13 -9.97 -5.15
N GLU A 34 -6.99 -9.73 -6.12
CA GLU A 34 -6.74 -10.20 -7.48
C GLU A 34 -5.51 -9.51 -8.08
N MET A 35 -5.37 -8.21 -7.85
CA MET A 35 -4.22 -7.49 -8.38
C MET A 35 -2.92 -7.95 -7.73
N VAL A 36 -2.96 -8.25 -6.43
CA VAL A 36 -1.79 -8.77 -5.75
C VAL A 36 -1.42 -10.14 -6.33
N ALA A 37 -2.41 -11.01 -6.53
CA ALA A 37 -2.15 -12.34 -7.07
C ALA A 37 -1.53 -12.28 -8.46
N GLN A 38 -1.85 -11.25 -9.22
CA GLN A 38 -1.34 -11.06 -10.57
C GLN A 38 -0.09 -10.19 -10.59
N HIS A 39 0.40 -9.78 -9.44
CA HIS A 39 1.58 -8.92 -9.31
C HIS A 39 1.43 -7.62 -10.09
N ARG A 40 0.23 -7.03 -10.04
CA ARG A 40 -0.07 -5.81 -10.78
C ARG A 40 -0.09 -4.57 -9.93
N ILE A 41 0.12 -4.71 -8.62
CA ILE A 41 0.08 -3.59 -7.67
C ILE A 41 1.24 -3.75 -6.70
N PRO A 42 1.94 -2.67 -6.34
CA PRO A 42 3.03 -2.80 -5.37
C PRO A 42 2.47 -3.17 -4.00
N TYR A 43 3.03 -4.19 -3.40
CA TYR A 43 2.58 -4.66 -2.10
C TYR A 43 3.76 -5.13 -1.27
N ARG A 44 3.53 -5.24 0.03
CA ARG A 44 4.51 -5.73 0.98
C ARG A 44 3.93 -6.91 1.73
N LYS A 45 4.75 -7.90 1.93
CA LYS A 45 4.35 -9.09 2.67
C LYS A 45 5.51 -9.45 3.58
N PRO A 46 5.43 -9.11 4.87
CA PRO A 46 6.54 -9.40 5.78
C PRO A 46 6.90 -10.88 5.76
N PRO A 47 8.19 -11.21 5.83
CA PRO A 47 8.61 -12.60 5.76
C PRO A 47 7.97 -13.45 6.85
N GLY A 48 7.58 -14.66 6.48
CA GLY A 48 7.02 -15.61 7.42
C GLY A 48 5.57 -15.34 7.79
N THR A 49 4.90 -14.44 7.09
CA THR A 49 3.51 -14.12 7.39
C THR A 49 2.67 -14.14 6.12
N ASN A 50 1.35 -14.10 6.32
CA ASN A 50 0.40 -13.90 5.23
C ASN A 50 -0.22 -12.51 5.25
N ILE A 51 0.44 -11.59 5.93
CA ILE A 51 -0.06 -10.24 6.08
C ILE A 51 0.28 -9.43 4.82
N LEU A 52 -0.72 -8.82 4.21
CA LEU A 52 -0.52 -7.93 3.08
C LEU A 52 -0.61 -6.49 3.56
N ARG A 53 0.36 -5.69 3.16
CA ARG A 53 0.38 -4.27 3.48
C ARG A 53 0.84 -3.49 2.26
N PHE A 54 0.57 -2.21 2.27
CA PHE A 54 0.86 -1.34 1.13
C PHE A 54 1.43 -0.04 1.64
N ASP A 55 2.36 0.52 0.89
CA ASP A 55 2.95 1.82 1.19
C ASP A 55 2.18 2.87 0.40
N LEU A 56 1.69 3.90 1.09
CA LEU A 56 0.87 4.91 0.44
C LEU A 56 1.60 5.57 -0.73
N ASP A 57 2.86 5.93 -0.51
CA ASP A 57 3.61 6.62 -1.58
C ASP A 57 3.79 5.72 -2.79
N GLU A 58 4.04 4.42 -2.56
CA GLU A 58 4.15 3.47 -3.66
C GLU A 58 2.84 3.34 -4.42
N ILE A 59 1.73 3.28 -3.69
CA ILE A 59 0.42 3.17 -4.32
C ILE A 59 0.12 4.41 -5.15
N MET A 60 0.39 5.58 -4.59
CA MET A 60 0.10 6.82 -5.32
C MET A 60 0.97 6.95 -6.56
N ALA A 61 2.26 6.60 -6.46
CA ALA A 61 3.14 6.62 -7.63
C ALA A 61 2.66 5.63 -8.68
N TRP A 62 2.21 4.46 -8.24
CA TRP A 62 1.72 3.44 -9.15
C TRP A 62 0.47 3.91 -9.89
N THR A 63 -0.43 4.63 -9.20
CA THR A 63 -1.64 5.14 -9.86
C THR A 63 -1.30 6.13 -10.95
N ARG A 64 -0.16 6.81 -10.83
CA ARG A 64 0.30 7.75 -11.85
C ARG A 64 1.14 7.09 -12.92
N GLY A 65 1.37 5.79 -12.81
CA GLY A 65 2.18 5.06 -13.76
C GLY A 65 3.68 5.19 -13.54
N GLU A 66 4.09 5.75 -12.42
CA GLU A 66 5.52 6.00 -12.17
C GLU A 66 6.29 4.74 -11.83
N ASN A 67 5.61 3.70 -11.37
CA ASN A 67 6.26 2.44 -11.03
C ASN A 67 6.13 1.39 -12.10
N ASN A 68 5.69 1.78 -13.25
CA ASN A 68 5.42 0.88 -14.35
C ASN A 68 6.56 0.85 -15.32
N LYS A 69 7.65 0.30 -14.91
CA LYS A 69 8.82 0.29 -15.79
C LYS A 69 8.98 -0.96 -16.55
#